data_9baee0a268beb4b32e922883727c5306
#
_entry.id   9baee0a268beb4b32e922883727c5306
#
_cell.length_a   1.000
_cell.length_b   1.000
_cell.length_c   1.000
_cell.angle_alpha   90.00
_cell.angle_beta   90.00
_cell.angle_gamma   90.00
#
_symmetry.space_group_name_H-M   'P 1'
#
loop_
_entity.id
_entity.type
_entity.pdbx_description
1 polymer ?
#
loop_
_entity_poly.entity_id
_entity_poly.type
_entity_poly.pdbx_seq_one_letter_code
_entity_poly.pdbx_strand_id
1 'polypeptide(L)'
;MTEFITKNVKNVRNDILSGITVALALVPEAVAFAFVAGVDPLVGLYAAFMVGLITSIFGGRPGMISGATGALAVVMVSLVADGNAMGNPDENLGLYYLFLTVMLMGVIQVLAGVFKLGKFVRLIPHSVMMGFVNGLAIVIFLSQLGMFKKTIGGEKVWLEGVSLWYMIGLVGLTMLIMWGLPKLKATKKLPEALIAILVVSAIAIFSNLDVATVGSFIKDGGGEGLKGGFPVPVLETFSNIPLNFETLKFIFPYALILAAIGLIESLMTLNLIDDLTETRGNSNRECVAQGGANILTGLFGGMGGCAMIGQSIINIKGGGRGRLS
;
A
#
# COMPACT_ATOMS: atom_id res chain seq x y z
N MET A 1 -19.77 -35.65 -2.28
CA MET A 1 -20.39 -34.42 -2.78
C MET A 1 -20.63 -33.39 -1.66
N THR A 2 -21.22 -33.77 -0.55
CA THR A 2 -21.43 -32.93 0.64
C THR A 2 -20.12 -32.38 1.24
N GLU A 3 -19.07 -33.19 1.35
CA GLU A 3 -17.75 -32.74 1.86
C GLU A 3 -17.06 -31.70 0.96
N PHE A 4 -17.21 -31.84 -0.37
CA PHE A 4 -16.67 -30.86 -1.32
C PHE A 4 -17.39 -29.51 -1.24
N ILE A 5 -18.72 -29.53 -1.09
CA ILE A 5 -19.53 -28.32 -0.93
C ILE A 5 -19.20 -27.64 0.40
N THR A 6 -19.10 -28.39 1.51
CA THR A 6 -18.77 -27.85 2.83
C THR A 6 -17.36 -27.24 2.88
N LYS A 7 -16.39 -27.86 2.20
CA LYS A 7 -15.02 -27.36 2.11
C LYS A 7 -14.94 -26.06 1.29
N ASN A 8 -15.68 -25.97 0.19
CA ASN A 8 -15.73 -24.76 -0.64
C ASN A 8 -16.43 -23.60 0.09
N VAL A 9 -17.54 -23.83 0.76
CA VAL A 9 -18.26 -22.81 1.55
C VAL A 9 -17.39 -22.29 2.70
N LYS A 10 -16.65 -23.18 3.38
CA LYS A 10 -15.71 -22.77 4.44
C LYS A 10 -14.56 -21.93 3.91
N ASN A 11 -14.05 -22.26 2.74
CA ASN A 11 -12.99 -21.49 2.09
C ASN A 11 -13.47 -20.09 1.70
N VAL A 12 -14.65 -19.96 1.08
CA VAL A 12 -15.24 -18.67 0.71
C VAL A 12 -15.47 -17.79 1.94
N ARG A 13 -16.00 -18.35 3.03
CA ARG A 13 -16.18 -17.59 4.28
C ARG A 13 -14.85 -17.08 4.84
N ASN A 14 -13.82 -17.91 4.86
CA ASN A 14 -12.51 -17.53 5.35
C ASN A 14 -11.87 -16.46 4.46
N ASP A 15 -11.98 -16.59 3.13
CA ASP A 15 -11.50 -15.59 2.18
C ASP A 15 -12.18 -14.24 2.41
N ILE A 16 -13.51 -14.19 2.55
CA ILE A 16 -14.23 -12.94 2.79
C ILE A 16 -13.83 -12.30 4.13
N LEU A 17 -13.80 -13.08 5.22
CA LEU A 17 -13.44 -12.54 6.54
C LEU A 17 -12.00 -12.05 6.57
N SER A 18 -11.08 -12.78 5.95
CA SER A 18 -9.70 -12.40 5.85
C SER A 18 -9.53 -11.16 4.97
N GLY A 19 -10.21 -11.11 3.81
CA GLY A 19 -10.20 -9.96 2.92
C GLY A 19 -10.73 -8.69 3.57
N ILE A 20 -11.83 -8.77 4.32
CA ILE A 20 -12.36 -7.62 5.11
C ILE A 20 -11.34 -7.16 6.14
N THR A 21 -10.69 -8.10 6.85
CA THR A 21 -9.66 -7.77 7.84
C THR A 21 -8.50 -7.01 7.20
N VAL A 22 -8.04 -7.50 6.04
CA VAL A 22 -6.95 -6.85 5.29
C VAL A 22 -7.38 -5.49 4.77
N ALA A 23 -8.59 -5.36 4.22
CA ALA A 23 -9.11 -4.09 3.72
C ALA A 23 -9.15 -3.02 4.81
N LEU A 24 -9.61 -3.37 6.02
CA LEU A 24 -9.64 -2.45 7.16
C LEU A 24 -8.23 -2.03 7.63
N ALA A 25 -7.24 -2.89 7.50
CA ALA A 25 -5.85 -2.56 7.80
C ALA A 25 -5.21 -1.72 6.67
N LEU A 26 -5.57 -2.01 5.40
CA LEU A 26 -4.97 -1.38 4.22
C LEU A 26 -5.40 0.08 4.04
N VAL A 27 -6.65 0.43 4.37
CA VAL A 27 -7.17 1.79 4.17
C VAL A 27 -6.35 2.86 4.91
N PRO A 28 -6.09 2.76 6.24
CA PRO A 28 -5.25 3.74 6.93
C PRO A 28 -3.82 3.77 6.38
N GLU A 29 -3.31 2.62 5.98
CA GLU A 29 -1.94 2.49 5.45
C GLU A 29 -1.80 3.16 4.07
N ALA A 30 -2.77 2.97 3.16
CA ALA A 30 -2.79 3.63 1.86
C ALA A 30 -2.86 5.15 2.00
N VAL A 31 -3.66 5.66 2.95
CA VAL A 31 -3.72 7.09 3.29
C VAL A 31 -2.37 7.58 3.82
N ALA A 32 -1.74 6.84 4.73
CA ALA A 32 -0.43 7.21 5.27
C ALA A 32 0.64 7.28 4.19
N PHE A 33 0.66 6.33 3.25
CA PHE A 33 1.62 6.33 2.14
C PHE A 33 1.35 7.44 1.12
N ALA A 34 0.09 7.83 0.89
CA ALA A 34 -0.21 9.01 0.09
C ALA A 34 0.37 10.29 0.72
N PHE A 35 0.25 10.46 2.03
CA PHE A 35 0.91 11.56 2.74
C PHE A 35 2.43 11.51 2.67
N VAL A 36 3.03 10.31 2.77
CA VAL A 36 4.47 10.15 2.57
C VAL A 36 4.86 10.57 1.16
N ALA A 37 4.09 10.21 0.15
CA ALA A 37 4.34 10.61 -1.24
C ALA A 37 4.05 12.10 -1.51
N GLY A 38 3.46 12.84 -0.57
CA GLY A 38 3.11 14.25 -0.73
C GLY A 38 1.90 14.48 -1.62
N VAL A 39 0.97 13.51 -1.69
CA VAL A 39 -0.22 13.55 -2.53
C VAL A 39 -1.50 13.39 -1.70
N ASP A 40 -2.63 13.72 -2.33
CA ASP A 40 -3.95 13.56 -1.68
C ASP A 40 -4.20 12.10 -1.25
N PRO A 41 -4.80 11.87 -0.08
CA PRO A 41 -5.17 10.53 0.40
C PRO A 41 -5.96 9.68 -0.57
N LEU A 42 -6.81 10.28 -1.41
CA LEU A 42 -7.58 9.57 -2.42
C LEU A 42 -6.69 8.90 -3.46
N VAL A 43 -5.56 9.51 -3.81
CA VAL A 43 -4.58 8.94 -4.74
C VAL A 43 -4.03 7.60 -4.22
N GLY A 44 -3.77 7.50 -2.91
CA GLY A 44 -3.39 6.26 -2.24
C GLY A 44 -4.51 5.23 -2.19
N LEU A 45 -5.74 5.67 -1.90
CA LEU A 45 -6.91 4.78 -1.85
C LEU A 45 -7.27 4.24 -3.25
N TYR A 46 -7.15 5.06 -4.29
CA TYR A 46 -7.34 4.61 -5.67
C TYR A 46 -6.29 3.57 -6.07
N ALA A 47 -5.04 3.76 -5.64
CA ALA A 47 -4.00 2.76 -5.84
C ALA A 47 -4.33 1.45 -5.12
N ALA A 48 -4.73 1.49 -3.85
CA ALA A 48 -5.10 0.31 -3.10
C ALA A 48 -6.27 -0.45 -3.75
N PHE A 49 -7.29 0.28 -4.21
CA PHE A 49 -8.45 -0.29 -4.89
C PHE A 49 -8.09 -0.91 -6.25
N MET A 50 -7.46 -0.13 -7.13
CA MET A 50 -7.17 -0.55 -8.51
C MET A 50 -6.13 -1.68 -8.55
N VAL A 51 -5.03 -1.53 -7.82
CA VAL A 51 -3.99 -2.57 -7.77
C VAL A 51 -4.53 -3.83 -7.12
N GLY A 52 -5.22 -3.72 -5.99
CA GLY A 52 -5.83 -4.85 -5.29
C GLY A 52 -6.82 -5.60 -6.16
N LEU A 53 -7.76 -4.89 -6.81
CA LEU A 53 -8.78 -5.49 -7.67
C LEU A 53 -8.17 -6.22 -8.86
N ILE A 54 -7.28 -5.56 -9.60
CA ILE A 54 -6.70 -6.13 -10.84
C ILE A 54 -5.80 -7.32 -10.51
N THR A 55 -4.96 -7.22 -9.49
CA THR A 55 -4.06 -8.32 -9.12
C THR A 55 -4.80 -9.49 -8.47
N SER A 56 -5.91 -9.27 -7.77
CA SER A 56 -6.73 -10.37 -7.26
C SER A 56 -7.32 -11.22 -8.40
N ILE A 57 -7.72 -10.58 -9.51
CA ILE A 57 -8.29 -11.27 -10.67
C ILE A 57 -7.20 -11.91 -11.54
N PHE A 58 -6.19 -11.13 -11.91
CA PHE A 58 -5.19 -11.52 -12.92
C PHE A 58 -3.86 -11.99 -12.34
N GLY A 59 -3.56 -11.69 -11.07
CA GLY A 59 -2.29 -12.00 -10.42
C GLY A 59 -1.86 -13.45 -10.50
N GLY A 60 -0.58 -13.66 -10.37
CA GLY A 60 0.07 -14.97 -10.44
C GLY A 60 -0.10 -15.83 -9.19
N ARG A 61 -0.57 -15.22 -8.07
CA ARG A 61 -0.65 -15.89 -6.77
C ARG A 61 -1.96 -15.55 -6.05
N PRO A 62 -2.90 -16.52 -5.90
CA PRO A 62 -4.09 -16.35 -5.05
C PRO A 62 -3.71 -16.17 -3.57
N GLY A 63 -4.47 -15.36 -2.86
CA GLY A 63 -4.24 -15.07 -1.45
C GLY A 63 -3.13 -14.05 -1.16
N MET A 64 -2.45 -13.55 -2.19
CA MET A 64 -1.49 -12.45 -2.08
C MET A 64 -2.23 -11.11 -2.21
N ILE A 65 -1.87 -10.17 -1.37
CA ILE A 65 -2.48 -8.83 -1.31
C ILE A 65 -1.54 -7.83 -1.95
N SER A 66 -2.10 -6.95 -2.79
CA SER A 66 -1.38 -5.85 -3.43
C SER A 66 -2.12 -4.53 -3.19
N GLY A 67 -1.37 -3.44 -3.12
CA GLY A 67 -1.91 -2.11 -2.89
C GLY A 67 -0.82 -1.04 -2.90
N ALA A 68 -1.14 0.17 -2.44
CA ALA A 68 -0.15 1.22 -2.23
C ALA A 68 0.90 0.79 -1.19
N THR A 69 2.18 1.03 -1.45
CA THR A 69 3.27 0.60 -0.56
C THR A 69 4.21 1.74 -0.18
N GLY A 70 4.76 1.67 1.03
CA GLY A 70 5.70 2.66 1.54
C GLY A 70 7.01 2.71 0.75
N ALA A 71 7.47 1.58 0.22
CA ALA A 71 8.69 1.52 -0.58
C ALA A 71 8.60 2.35 -1.86
N LEU A 72 7.44 2.35 -2.51
CA LEU A 72 7.19 3.18 -3.69
C LEU A 72 6.95 4.63 -3.29
N ALA A 73 6.19 4.88 -2.21
CA ALA A 73 5.86 6.22 -1.73
C ALA A 73 7.11 7.09 -1.49
N VAL A 74 8.16 6.52 -0.92
CA VAL A 74 9.43 7.23 -0.65
C VAL A 74 10.09 7.77 -1.92
N VAL A 75 10.06 7.01 -3.02
CA VAL A 75 10.60 7.45 -4.31
C VAL A 75 9.69 8.50 -4.95
N MET A 76 8.38 8.34 -4.76
CA MET A 76 7.37 9.27 -5.31
C MET A 76 7.46 10.66 -4.68
N VAL A 77 7.90 10.79 -3.43
CA VAL A 77 8.14 12.11 -2.80
C VAL A 77 9.03 12.99 -3.66
N SER A 78 10.19 12.47 -4.05
CA SER A 78 11.14 13.22 -4.87
C SER A 78 10.57 13.53 -6.25
N LEU A 79 9.90 12.55 -6.88
CA LEU A 79 9.25 12.74 -8.18
C LEU A 79 8.21 13.88 -8.16
N VAL A 80 7.35 13.87 -7.13
CA VAL A 80 6.28 14.90 -6.99
C VAL A 80 6.90 16.27 -6.70
N ALA A 81 7.90 16.34 -5.82
CA ALA A 81 8.59 17.57 -5.49
C ALA A 81 9.32 18.17 -6.71
N ASP A 82 10.09 17.33 -7.44
CA ASP A 82 10.82 17.76 -8.62
C ASP A 82 9.88 18.14 -9.77
N GLY A 83 8.76 17.40 -9.93
CA GLY A 83 7.73 17.72 -10.92
C GLY A 83 7.01 19.04 -10.63
N ASN A 84 6.72 19.36 -9.38
CA ASN A 84 6.15 20.65 -8.99
C ASN A 84 7.14 21.80 -9.19
N ALA A 85 8.44 21.54 -9.07
CA ALA A 85 9.47 22.55 -9.32
C ALA A 85 9.63 22.94 -10.80
N MET A 86 9.06 22.14 -11.73
CA MET A 86 9.12 22.41 -13.18
C MET A 86 8.08 23.39 -13.69
N GLY A 87 7.06 23.72 -12.87
CA GLY A 87 5.97 24.62 -13.26
C GLY A 87 5.57 25.60 -12.16
N ASN A 88 4.41 26.24 -12.35
CA ASN A 88 3.87 27.10 -11.30
C ASN A 88 3.39 26.24 -10.12
N PRO A 89 3.56 26.72 -8.87
CA PRO A 89 3.15 25.99 -7.67
C PRO A 89 1.66 25.61 -7.63
N ASP A 90 0.80 26.35 -8.33
CA ASP A 90 -0.65 26.15 -8.36
C ASP A 90 -1.11 25.07 -9.35
N GLU A 91 -0.22 24.58 -10.23
CA GLU A 91 -0.59 23.65 -11.32
C GLU A 91 -0.55 22.18 -10.93
N ASN A 92 -0.05 21.82 -9.74
CA ASN A 92 0.09 20.44 -9.26
C ASN A 92 0.75 19.48 -10.29
N LEU A 93 1.71 19.99 -11.08
CA LEU A 93 2.35 19.22 -12.16
C LEU A 93 3.00 17.93 -11.67
N GLY A 94 3.55 17.94 -10.46
CA GLY A 94 4.13 16.75 -9.83
C GLY A 94 3.16 15.57 -9.75
N LEU A 95 1.87 15.83 -9.55
CA LEU A 95 0.84 14.80 -9.53
C LEU A 95 0.63 14.18 -10.92
N TYR A 96 0.60 14.99 -11.96
CA TYR A 96 0.47 14.49 -13.34
C TYR A 96 1.72 13.73 -13.79
N TYR A 97 2.91 14.21 -13.42
CA TYR A 97 4.17 13.46 -13.62
C TYR A 97 4.15 12.11 -12.88
N LEU A 98 3.60 12.06 -11.67
CA LEU A 98 3.42 10.81 -10.93
C LEU A 98 2.55 9.82 -11.71
N PHE A 99 1.40 10.24 -12.22
CA PHE A 99 0.49 9.35 -12.96
C PHE A 99 1.15 8.81 -14.23
N LEU A 100 1.85 9.64 -15.00
CA LEU A 100 2.60 9.19 -16.18
C LEU A 100 3.73 8.22 -15.81
N THR A 101 4.44 8.51 -14.73
CA THR A 101 5.52 7.64 -14.22
C THR A 101 4.99 6.28 -13.80
N VAL A 102 3.84 6.23 -13.11
CA VAL A 102 3.18 4.98 -12.69
C VAL A 102 2.72 4.16 -13.91
N MET A 103 2.21 4.82 -14.95
CA MET A 103 1.87 4.14 -16.20
C MET A 103 3.11 3.55 -16.88
N LEU A 104 4.21 4.33 -16.96
CA LEU A 104 5.47 3.86 -17.55
C LEU A 104 6.11 2.74 -16.72
N MET A 105 6.07 2.85 -15.37
CA MET A 105 6.44 1.77 -14.45
C MET A 105 5.68 0.48 -14.78
N GLY A 106 4.36 0.59 -14.98
CA GLY A 106 3.51 -0.54 -15.33
C GLY A 106 3.90 -1.18 -16.66
N VAL A 107 4.22 -0.38 -17.68
CA VAL A 107 4.73 -0.88 -18.99
C VAL A 107 6.03 -1.67 -18.80
N ILE A 108 6.98 -1.14 -18.03
CA ILE A 108 8.25 -1.83 -17.74
C ILE A 108 7.99 -3.17 -17.03
N GLN A 109 7.05 -3.20 -16.08
CA GLN A 109 6.68 -4.43 -15.34
C GLN A 109 6.01 -5.46 -16.25
N VAL A 110 5.11 -5.04 -17.17
CA VAL A 110 4.52 -5.93 -18.18
C VAL A 110 5.60 -6.53 -19.06
N LEU A 111 6.52 -5.71 -19.57
CA LEU A 111 7.64 -6.17 -20.39
C LEU A 111 8.50 -7.19 -19.63
N ALA A 112 8.81 -6.91 -18.36
CA ALA A 112 9.53 -7.87 -17.51
C ALA A 112 8.81 -9.21 -17.40
N GLY A 113 7.48 -9.22 -17.28
CA GLY A 113 6.67 -10.44 -17.26
C GLY A 113 6.67 -11.18 -18.60
N VAL A 114 6.48 -10.47 -19.72
CA VAL A 114 6.48 -11.00 -21.08
C VAL A 114 7.84 -11.62 -21.43
N PHE A 115 8.94 -10.94 -21.11
CA PHE A 115 10.31 -11.45 -21.29
C PHE A 115 10.71 -12.51 -20.25
N LYS A 116 9.77 -12.92 -19.38
CA LYS A 116 9.97 -13.96 -18.36
C LYS A 116 11.10 -13.61 -17.36
N LEU A 117 11.30 -12.33 -17.09
CA LEU A 117 12.31 -11.87 -16.12
C LEU A 117 11.91 -12.14 -14.67
N GLY A 118 10.63 -12.42 -14.38
CA GLY A 118 10.16 -12.78 -13.05
C GLY A 118 10.87 -13.98 -12.41
N LYS A 119 11.43 -14.87 -13.22
CA LYS A 119 12.24 -16.00 -12.73
C LYS A 119 13.57 -15.59 -12.12
N PHE A 120 14.11 -14.43 -12.50
CA PHE A 120 15.41 -13.95 -12.02
C PHE A 120 15.38 -13.50 -10.56
N VAL A 121 14.20 -13.27 -9.99
CA VAL A 121 14.06 -12.99 -8.55
C VAL A 121 14.67 -14.10 -7.68
N ARG A 122 14.66 -15.32 -8.17
CA ARG A 122 15.29 -16.48 -7.48
C ARG A 122 16.81 -16.38 -7.40
N LEU A 123 17.43 -15.49 -8.18
CA LEU A 123 18.86 -15.23 -8.14
C LEU A 123 19.22 -14.19 -7.06
N ILE A 124 18.23 -13.52 -6.49
CA ILE A 124 18.45 -12.55 -5.41
C ILE A 124 18.82 -13.33 -4.13
N PRO A 125 20.03 -13.14 -3.59
CA PRO A 125 20.44 -13.81 -2.37
C PRO A 125 19.52 -13.44 -1.20
N HIS A 126 19.28 -14.38 -0.29
CA HIS A 126 18.44 -14.16 0.89
C HIS A 126 18.92 -12.96 1.74
N SER A 127 20.23 -12.74 1.82
CA SER A 127 20.81 -11.58 2.53
C SER A 127 20.39 -10.24 1.93
N VAL A 128 20.29 -10.13 0.60
CA VAL A 128 19.81 -8.93 -0.09
C VAL A 128 18.34 -8.71 0.22
N MET A 129 17.52 -9.77 0.18
CA MET A 129 16.11 -9.71 0.54
C MET A 129 15.92 -9.24 2.00
N MET A 130 16.68 -9.79 2.93
CA MET A 130 16.61 -9.35 4.33
C MET A 130 17.07 -7.91 4.53
N GLY A 131 18.10 -7.47 3.79
CA GLY A 131 18.54 -6.08 3.79
C GLY A 131 17.45 -5.13 3.29
N PHE A 132 16.77 -5.48 2.21
CA PHE A 132 15.64 -4.72 1.67
C PHE A 132 14.48 -4.62 2.67
N VAL A 133 14.05 -5.74 3.26
CA VAL A 133 12.96 -5.77 4.25
C VAL A 133 13.32 -4.95 5.50
N ASN A 134 14.54 -5.06 6.00
CA ASN A 134 14.98 -4.27 7.15
C ASN A 134 15.05 -2.77 6.82
N GLY A 135 15.55 -2.41 5.63
CA GLY A 135 15.55 -1.03 5.16
C GLY A 135 14.14 -0.46 5.05
N LEU A 136 13.21 -1.24 4.47
CA LEU A 136 11.79 -0.88 4.39
C LEU A 136 11.17 -0.70 5.77
N ALA A 137 11.46 -1.59 6.73
CA ALA A 137 10.97 -1.47 8.10
C ALA A 137 11.44 -0.17 8.78
N ILE A 138 12.70 0.22 8.57
CA ILE A 138 13.25 1.51 9.07
C ILE A 138 12.52 2.69 8.43
N VAL A 139 12.31 2.67 7.12
CA VAL A 139 11.60 3.74 6.41
C VAL A 139 10.16 3.87 6.91
N ILE A 140 9.43 2.76 7.04
CA ILE A 140 8.07 2.74 7.59
C ILE A 140 8.07 3.29 9.02
N PHE A 141 8.99 2.86 9.86
CA PHE A 141 9.11 3.36 11.24
C PHE A 141 9.35 4.88 11.27
N LEU A 142 10.28 5.39 10.46
CA LEU A 142 10.55 6.82 10.37
C LEU A 142 9.35 7.62 9.87
N SER A 143 8.58 7.07 8.92
CA SER A 143 7.35 7.72 8.44
C SER A 143 6.28 7.84 9.53
N GLN A 144 6.19 6.84 10.43
CA GLN A 144 5.26 6.89 11.56
C GLN A 144 5.62 7.98 12.57
N LEU A 145 6.89 8.38 12.68
CA LEU A 145 7.28 9.50 13.53
C LEU A 145 6.68 10.83 13.05
N GLY A 146 6.35 10.94 11.77
CA GLY A 146 5.61 12.08 11.23
C GLY A 146 4.23 12.28 11.87
N MET A 147 3.57 11.20 12.31
CA MET A 147 2.27 11.25 12.98
C MET A 147 2.33 11.86 14.40
N PHE A 148 3.52 11.96 14.97
CA PHE A 148 3.77 12.64 16.26
C PHE A 148 4.07 14.14 16.10
N LYS A 149 3.80 14.69 14.90
CA LYS A 149 3.97 16.12 14.62
C LYS A 149 2.63 16.75 14.31
N LYS A 150 2.44 17.99 14.75
CA LYS A 150 1.29 18.85 14.45
C LYS A 150 1.76 20.06 13.65
N THR A 151 0.99 20.47 12.66
CA THR A 151 1.28 21.68 11.89
C THR A 151 0.78 22.90 12.66
N ILE A 152 1.67 23.77 13.07
CA ILE A 152 1.37 25.05 13.74
C ILE A 152 2.02 26.16 12.93
N GLY A 153 1.22 27.06 12.36
CA GLY A 153 1.74 28.19 11.60
C GLY A 153 2.50 27.82 10.32
N GLY A 154 2.25 26.63 9.75
CA GLY A 154 2.95 26.10 8.55
C GLY A 154 4.20 25.26 8.88
N GLU A 155 4.65 25.22 10.13
CA GLU A 155 5.77 24.38 10.55
C GLU A 155 5.30 23.10 11.26
N LYS A 156 6.01 21.98 11.00
CA LYS A 156 5.74 20.68 11.66
C LYS A 156 6.49 20.62 13.01
N VAL A 157 5.79 20.84 14.10
CA VAL A 157 6.33 20.78 15.46
C VAL A 157 5.94 19.46 16.12
N TRP A 158 6.81 18.92 16.96
CA TRP A 158 6.50 17.72 17.74
C TRP A 158 5.32 17.95 18.69
N LEU A 159 4.49 16.92 18.85
CA LEU A 159 3.44 16.93 19.85
C LEU A 159 4.07 17.04 21.25
N GLU A 160 3.50 17.91 22.10
CA GLU A 160 3.93 18.12 23.47
C GLU A 160 2.76 17.91 24.43
N GLY A 161 3.09 17.73 25.71
CA GLY A 161 2.09 17.62 26.75
C GLY A 161 1.25 16.36 26.74
N VAL A 162 -0.03 16.49 27.03
CA VAL A 162 -0.96 15.36 27.24
C VAL A 162 -1.24 14.60 25.93
N SER A 163 -1.33 15.30 24.80
CA SER A 163 -1.57 14.66 23.49
C SER A 163 -0.46 13.68 23.09
N LEU A 164 0.80 14.00 23.42
CA LEU A 164 1.92 13.08 23.20
C LEU A 164 1.77 11.79 24.01
N TRP A 165 1.39 11.92 25.29
CA TRP A 165 1.19 10.76 26.17
C TRP A 165 0.01 9.89 25.72
N TYR A 166 -1.07 10.50 25.22
CA TYR A 166 -2.18 9.75 24.63
C TYR A 166 -1.73 8.97 23.40
N MET A 167 -0.98 9.59 22.49
CA MET A 167 -0.45 8.91 21.29
C MET A 167 0.47 7.73 21.67
N ILE A 168 1.40 7.94 22.61
CA ILE A 168 2.30 6.88 23.09
C ILE A 168 1.49 5.76 23.76
N GLY A 169 0.48 6.11 24.57
CA GLY A 169 -0.40 5.14 25.22
C GLY A 169 -1.18 4.30 24.23
N LEU A 170 -1.75 4.91 23.18
CA LEU A 170 -2.50 4.19 22.15
C LEU A 170 -1.59 3.29 21.30
N VAL A 171 -0.37 3.75 20.96
CA VAL A 171 0.64 2.91 20.28
C VAL A 171 1.04 1.74 21.17
N GLY A 172 1.33 1.99 22.46
CA GLY A 172 1.63 0.94 23.44
C GLY A 172 0.52 -0.09 23.57
N LEU A 173 -0.74 0.37 23.64
CA LEU A 173 -1.92 -0.49 23.68
C LEU A 173 -2.05 -1.33 22.41
N THR A 174 -1.84 -0.73 21.23
CA THR A 174 -1.84 -1.44 19.95
C THR A 174 -0.81 -2.57 19.96
N MET A 175 0.43 -2.26 20.38
CA MET A 175 1.50 -3.25 20.49
C MET A 175 1.19 -4.36 21.50
N LEU A 176 0.59 -4.01 22.63
CA LEU A 176 0.14 -4.99 23.63
C LEU A 176 -0.93 -5.94 23.08
N ILE A 177 -1.90 -5.42 22.33
CA ILE A 177 -2.94 -6.23 21.70
C ILE A 177 -2.30 -7.15 20.67
N MET A 178 -1.47 -6.61 19.75
CA MET A 178 -0.82 -7.38 18.69
C MET A 178 0.08 -8.50 19.24
N TRP A 179 0.76 -8.27 20.34
CA TRP A 179 1.65 -9.26 20.96
C TRP A 179 0.94 -10.20 21.95
N GLY A 180 -0.06 -9.69 22.64
CA GLY A 180 -0.75 -10.41 23.73
C GLY A 180 -1.86 -11.34 23.24
N LEU A 181 -2.69 -10.88 22.29
CA LEU A 181 -3.83 -11.64 21.78
C LEU A 181 -3.47 -13.03 21.24
N PRO A 182 -2.40 -13.20 20.44
CA PRO A 182 -2.04 -14.53 19.93
C PRO A 182 -1.64 -15.53 21.01
N LYS A 183 -1.23 -15.04 22.19
CA LYS A 183 -0.84 -15.89 23.34
C LYS A 183 -2.02 -16.42 24.12
N LEU A 184 -3.17 -15.77 24.05
CA LEU A 184 -4.37 -16.18 24.74
C LEU A 184 -5.09 -17.28 23.94
N LYS A 185 -5.33 -18.43 24.58
CA LYS A 185 -5.98 -19.60 23.93
C LYS A 185 -7.37 -19.29 23.36
N ALA A 186 -8.12 -18.41 24.02
CA ALA A 186 -9.49 -18.05 23.63
C ALA A 186 -9.55 -17.18 22.36
N THR A 187 -8.50 -16.39 22.09
CA THR A 187 -8.46 -15.38 21.02
C THR A 187 -7.62 -15.78 19.81
N LYS A 188 -7.01 -16.97 19.81
CA LYS A 188 -6.16 -17.47 18.72
C LYS A 188 -6.80 -17.46 17.32
N LYS A 189 -8.15 -17.42 17.25
CA LYS A 189 -8.89 -17.41 15.98
C LYS A 189 -9.29 -16.00 15.52
N LEU A 190 -9.03 -14.99 16.33
CA LEU A 190 -9.39 -13.62 16.04
C LEU A 190 -8.17 -12.91 15.41
N PRO A 191 -8.37 -12.13 14.34
CA PRO A 191 -7.29 -11.36 13.73
C PRO A 191 -6.86 -10.25 14.70
N GLU A 192 -5.66 -10.37 15.24
CA GLU A 192 -5.09 -9.43 16.23
C GLU A 192 -5.09 -7.98 15.74
N ALA A 193 -4.74 -7.78 14.47
CA ALA A 193 -4.70 -6.45 13.85
C ALA A 193 -6.08 -5.79 13.81
N LEU A 194 -7.13 -6.55 13.44
CA LEU A 194 -8.50 -6.03 13.41
C LEU A 194 -8.98 -5.61 14.80
N ILE A 195 -8.69 -6.43 15.81
CA ILE A 195 -9.07 -6.12 17.19
C ILE A 195 -8.32 -4.88 17.68
N ALA A 196 -7.02 -4.78 17.39
CA ALA A 196 -6.24 -3.60 17.76
C ALA A 196 -6.84 -2.33 17.15
N ILE A 197 -7.15 -2.34 15.85
CA ILE A 197 -7.79 -1.21 15.15
C ILE A 197 -9.12 -0.85 15.80
N LEU A 198 -10.02 -1.82 16.01
CA LEU A 198 -11.33 -1.57 16.57
C LEU A 198 -11.27 -1.02 18.00
N VAL A 199 -10.45 -1.63 18.86
CA VAL A 199 -10.33 -1.22 20.27
C VAL A 199 -9.73 0.17 20.39
N VAL A 200 -8.61 0.43 19.69
CA VAL A 200 -7.91 1.72 19.76
C VAL A 200 -8.76 2.83 19.14
N SER A 201 -9.42 2.57 18.00
CA SER A 201 -10.35 3.52 17.39
C SER A 201 -11.54 3.82 18.29
N ALA A 202 -12.12 2.80 18.92
CA ALA A 202 -13.22 2.98 19.86
C ALA A 202 -12.79 3.85 21.06
N ILE A 203 -11.61 3.59 21.65
CA ILE A 203 -11.08 4.40 22.74
C ILE A 203 -10.89 5.86 22.28
N ALA A 204 -10.26 6.08 21.13
CA ALA A 204 -10.01 7.43 20.61
C ALA A 204 -11.31 8.22 20.39
N ILE A 205 -12.34 7.55 19.82
CA ILE A 205 -13.65 8.18 19.53
C ILE A 205 -14.46 8.43 20.79
N PHE A 206 -14.64 7.41 21.64
CA PHE A 206 -15.51 7.54 22.83
C PHE A 206 -14.91 8.39 23.94
N SER A 207 -13.58 8.47 24.02
CA SER A 207 -12.91 9.32 25.02
C SER A 207 -12.61 10.74 24.51
N ASN A 208 -13.02 11.09 23.28
CA ASN A 208 -12.75 12.38 22.66
C ASN A 208 -11.28 12.84 22.83
N LEU A 209 -10.34 11.91 22.62
CA LEU A 209 -8.93 12.21 22.79
C LEU A 209 -8.43 13.15 21.68
N ASP A 210 -7.67 14.16 22.07
CA ASP A 210 -6.97 15.04 21.10
C ASP A 210 -5.75 14.31 20.55
N VAL A 211 -5.99 13.42 19.59
CA VAL A 211 -4.97 12.62 18.92
C VAL A 211 -5.11 12.72 17.41
N ALA A 212 -4.00 12.55 16.71
CA ALA A 212 -4.01 12.51 15.25
C ALA A 212 -4.88 11.33 14.75
N THR A 213 -5.93 11.67 14.03
CA THR A 213 -6.80 10.71 13.35
C THR A 213 -6.63 10.86 11.84
N VAL A 214 -7.06 9.85 11.07
CA VAL A 214 -7.10 9.96 9.60
C VAL A 214 -7.89 11.20 9.18
N GLY A 215 -9.01 11.49 9.85
CA GLY A 215 -9.84 12.67 9.57
C GLY A 215 -9.14 14.00 9.88
N SER A 216 -8.39 14.11 10.99
CA SER A 216 -7.62 15.31 11.29
C SER A 216 -6.47 15.52 10.31
N PHE A 217 -5.80 14.43 9.93
CA PHE A 217 -4.70 14.46 8.99
C PHE A 217 -5.12 14.96 7.61
N ILE A 218 -6.31 14.55 7.14
CA ILE A 218 -6.89 15.02 5.87
C ILE A 218 -7.21 16.51 5.95
N LYS A 219 -7.77 16.98 7.06
CA LYS A 219 -8.06 18.41 7.26
C LYS A 219 -6.79 19.24 7.33
N ASP A 220 -5.78 18.77 8.03
CA ASP A 220 -4.49 19.46 8.16
C ASP A 220 -3.71 19.50 6.82
N GLY A 221 -3.95 18.54 5.92
CA GLY A 221 -3.42 18.53 4.57
C GLY A 221 -4.21 19.40 3.56
N GLY A 222 -5.20 20.19 4.03
CA GLY A 222 -5.99 21.06 3.18
C GLY A 222 -7.15 20.36 2.46
N GLY A 223 -7.40 19.09 2.75
CA GLY A 223 -8.51 18.32 2.17
C GLY A 223 -9.83 18.58 2.89
N GLU A 224 -10.92 18.73 2.12
CA GLU A 224 -12.30 18.87 2.66
C GLU A 224 -12.88 17.57 3.24
N GLY A 225 -12.05 16.56 3.50
CA GLY A 225 -12.43 15.21 3.92
C GLY A 225 -12.36 14.21 2.75
N LEU A 226 -12.49 12.94 3.06
CA LEU A 226 -12.60 11.88 2.06
C LEU A 226 -13.97 12.00 1.37
N LYS A 227 -14.08 12.86 0.36
CA LYS A 227 -15.22 12.85 -0.57
C LYS A 227 -15.04 11.65 -1.47
N GLY A 228 -15.48 10.47 -0.99
CA GLY A 228 -15.34 9.22 -1.71
C GLY A 228 -16.10 9.24 -3.04
N GLY A 229 -15.42 8.82 -4.09
CA GLY A 229 -15.98 8.54 -5.40
C GLY A 229 -15.26 7.34 -5.99
N PHE A 230 -15.87 6.71 -6.98
CA PHE A 230 -15.12 5.73 -7.77
C PHE A 230 -14.01 6.43 -8.56
N PRO A 231 -12.82 5.80 -8.71
CA PRO A 231 -11.77 6.36 -9.53
C PRO A 231 -12.27 6.56 -10.97
N VAL A 232 -12.03 7.75 -11.51
CA VAL A 232 -12.36 8.11 -12.90
C VAL A 232 -11.07 8.35 -13.67
N PRO A 233 -11.03 8.09 -14.99
CA PRO A 233 -9.83 8.34 -15.79
C PRO A 233 -9.41 9.82 -15.73
N VAL A 234 -8.17 10.10 -15.38
CA VAL A 234 -7.61 11.46 -15.30
C VAL A 234 -6.99 11.80 -16.65
N LEU A 235 -7.85 12.10 -17.63
CA LEU A 235 -7.42 12.44 -19.00
C LEU A 235 -6.68 13.79 -19.07
N GLU A 236 -6.90 14.66 -18.10
CA GLU A 236 -6.20 15.95 -17.95
C GLU A 236 -4.66 15.77 -17.85
N THR A 237 -4.18 14.60 -17.38
CA THR A 237 -2.76 14.29 -17.36
C THR A 237 -2.11 14.49 -18.74
N PHE A 238 -2.80 14.09 -19.81
CA PHE A 238 -2.27 14.16 -21.17
C PHE A 238 -2.38 15.56 -21.79
N SER A 239 -3.24 16.42 -21.27
CA SER A 239 -3.34 17.82 -21.71
C SER A 239 -2.39 18.74 -20.95
N ASN A 240 -2.10 18.46 -19.68
CA ASN A 240 -1.27 19.29 -18.82
C ASN A 240 0.22 19.02 -19.00
N ILE A 241 0.60 17.79 -19.40
CA ILE A 241 2.00 17.45 -19.64
C ILE A 241 2.21 17.01 -21.09
N PRO A 242 3.07 17.71 -21.85
CA PRO A 242 3.37 17.31 -23.22
C PRO A 242 4.14 16.00 -23.23
N LEU A 243 3.69 15.03 -24.02
CA LEU A 243 4.37 13.75 -24.22
C LEU A 243 5.55 13.94 -25.19
N ASN A 244 6.63 14.55 -24.71
CA ASN A 244 7.85 14.79 -25.47
C ASN A 244 9.04 14.02 -24.89
N PHE A 245 10.18 14.12 -25.56
CA PHE A 245 11.41 13.45 -25.12
C PHE A 245 11.92 13.97 -23.77
N GLU A 246 11.71 15.23 -23.46
CA GLU A 246 12.13 15.82 -22.18
C GLU A 246 11.32 15.26 -21.01
N THR A 247 10.01 15.16 -21.17
CA THR A 247 9.12 14.48 -20.19
C THR A 247 9.57 13.04 -19.98
N LEU A 248 9.81 12.30 -21.08
CA LEU A 248 10.26 10.91 -20.96
C LEU A 248 11.61 10.81 -20.24
N LYS A 249 12.56 11.69 -20.56
CA LYS A 249 13.88 11.75 -19.91
C LYS A 249 13.75 12.02 -18.40
N PHE A 250 12.79 12.84 -18.00
CA PHE A 250 12.52 13.14 -16.59
C PHE A 250 11.90 11.95 -15.85
N ILE A 251 10.81 11.35 -16.39
CA ILE A 251 10.08 10.31 -15.70
C ILE A 251 10.73 8.93 -15.77
N PHE A 252 11.56 8.66 -16.78
CA PHE A 252 12.12 7.32 -17.03
C PHE A 252 12.98 6.77 -15.88
N PRO A 253 13.89 7.52 -15.28
CA PRO A 253 14.68 7.04 -14.14
C PRO A 253 13.78 6.64 -12.94
N TYR A 254 12.78 7.47 -12.63
CA TYR A 254 11.82 7.19 -11.57
C TYR A 254 10.98 5.94 -11.89
N ALA A 255 10.47 5.84 -13.11
CA ALA A 255 9.69 4.68 -13.54
C ALA A 255 10.49 3.38 -13.46
N LEU A 256 11.78 3.42 -13.83
CA LEU A 256 12.66 2.26 -13.75
C LEU A 256 12.91 1.82 -12.29
N ILE A 257 13.18 2.78 -11.40
CA ILE A 257 13.39 2.52 -9.97
C ILE A 257 12.10 1.95 -9.35
N LEU A 258 10.96 2.60 -9.60
CA LEU A 258 9.66 2.16 -9.09
C LEU A 258 9.29 0.76 -9.63
N ALA A 259 9.55 0.49 -10.92
CA ALA A 259 9.31 -0.83 -11.51
C ALA A 259 10.18 -1.90 -10.86
N ALA A 260 11.46 -1.62 -10.63
CA ALA A 260 12.38 -2.55 -9.99
C ALA A 260 11.96 -2.85 -8.55
N ILE A 261 11.69 -1.80 -7.74
CA ILE A 261 11.23 -1.96 -6.35
C ILE A 261 9.92 -2.75 -6.31
N GLY A 262 8.92 -2.36 -7.11
CA GLY A 262 7.62 -3.01 -7.12
C GLY A 262 7.69 -4.48 -7.55
N LEU A 263 8.53 -4.83 -8.54
CA LEU A 263 8.74 -6.21 -8.94
C LEU A 263 9.48 -7.02 -7.87
N ILE A 264 10.52 -6.46 -7.26
CA ILE A 264 11.26 -7.14 -6.19
C ILE A 264 10.33 -7.44 -5.03
N GLU A 265 9.57 -6.46 -4.54
CA GLU A 265 8.65 -6.63 -3.42
C GLU A 265 7.54 -7.64 -3.75
N SER A 266 6.94 -7.54 -4.95
CA SER A 266 5.89 -8.47 -5.38
C SER A 266 6.38 -9.90 -5.51
N LEU A 267 7.56 -10.11 -6.08
CA LEU A 267 8.09 -11.46 -6.28
C LEU A 267 8.66 -12.06 -4.99
N MET A 268 9.17 -11.22 -4.07
CA MET A 268 9.52 -11.64 -2.71
C MET A 268 8.29 -12.07 -1.93
N THR A 269 7.22 -11.29 -1.99
CA THR A 269 5.93 -11.62 -1.38
C THR A 269 5.39 -12.93 -1.94
N LEU A 270 5.45 -13.12 -3.27
CA LEU A 270 5.04 -14.36 -3.92
C LEU A 270 5.82 -15.56 -3.38
N ASN A 271 7.15 -15.48 -3.31
CA ASN A 271 7.99 -16.56 -2.80
C ASN A 271 7.66 -16.86 -1.33
N LEU A 272 7.49 -15.84 -0.50
CA LEU A 272 7.11 -16.01 0.91
C LEU A 272 5.76 -16.74 1.06
N ILE A 273 4.77 -16.34 0.24
CA ILE A 273 3.45 -17.01 0.27
C ILE A 273 3.53 -18.42 -0.29
N ASP A 274 4.39 -18.68 -1.28
CA ASP A 274 4.67 -20.04 -1.79
C ASP A 274 5.19 -20.93 -0.66
N ASP A 275 6.14 -20.45 0.11
CA ASP A 275 6.73 -21.19 1.26
C ASP A 275 5.70 -21.42 2.38
N LEU A 276 4.91 -20.40 2.72
CA LEU A 276 3.89 -20.49 3.79
C LEU A 276 2.73 -21.42 3.44
N THR A 277 2.44 -21.62 2.17
CA THR A 277 1.29 -22.40 1.71
C THR A 277 1.67 -23.71 1.03
N GLU A 278 2.97 -23.99 0.89
CA GLU A 278 3.53 -25.17 0.21
C GLU A 278 2.99 -25.35 -1.22
N THR A 279 2.69 -24.24 -1.88
CA THR A 279 2.17 -24.23 -3.27
C THR A 279 2.93 -23.21 -4.09
N ARG A 280 2.95 -23.31 -5.41
CA ARG A 280 3.70 -22.41 -6.28
C ARG A 280 2.82 -21.45 -7.05
N GLY A 281 3.16 -20.16 -7.00
CA GLY A 281 2.64 -19.11 -7.85
C GLY A 281 3.37 -19.00 -9.20
N ASN A 282 2.85 -18.14 -10.06
CA ASN A 282 3.45 -17.85 -11.36
C ASN A 282 4.05 -16.44 -11.36
N SER A 283 5.37 -16.35 -11.21
CA SER A 283 6.12 -15.09 -11.12
C SER A 283 5.96 -14.20 -12.35
N ASN A 284 5.96 -14.77 -13.58
CA ASN A 284 5.82 -13.96 -14.80
C ASN A 284 4.41 -13.41 -14.95
N ARG A 285 3.39 -14.21 -14.62
CA ARG A 285 2.00 -13.76 -14.59
C ARG A 285 1.82 -12.64 -13.55
N GLU A 286 2.50 -12.75 -12.42
CA GLU A 286 2.48 -11.71 -11.39
C GLU A 286 3.05 -10.39 -11.92
N CYS A 287 4.22 -10.42 -12.59
CA CYS A 287 4.80 -9.22 -13.20
C CYS A 287 3.83 -8.55 -14.19
N VAL A 288 3.18 -9.34 -15.06
CA VAL A 288 2.21 -8.82 -16.03
C VAL A 288 0.99 -8.22 -15.33
N ALA A 289 0.47 -8.90 -14.31
CA ALA A 289 -0.69 -8.42 -13.57
C ALA A 289 -0.40 -7.13 -12.78
N GLN A 290 0.74 -7.06 -12.10
CA GLN A 290 1.19 -5.84 -11.40
C GLN A 290 1.40 -4.69 -12.38
N GLY A 291 2.04 -4.97 -13.53
CA GLY A 291 2.25 -3.95 -14.55
C GLY A 291 0.93 -3.44 -15.15
N GLY A 292 0.01 -4.34 -15.51
CA GLY A 292 -1.33 -3.97 -15.99
C GLY A 292 -2.12 -3.17 -14.93
N ALA A 293 -2.02 -3.58 -13.67
CA ALA A 293 -2.63 -2.86 -12.56
C ALA A 293 -2.07 -1.43 -12.43
N ASN A 294 -0.75 -1.26 -12.51
CA ASN A 294 -0.11 0.06 -12.40
C ASN A 294 -0.43 0.96 -13.60
N ILE A 295 -0.51 0.42 -14.84
CA ILE A 295 -0.95 1.20 -16.00
C ILE A 295 -2.35 1.78 -15.74
N LEU A 296 -3.30 0.93 -15.34
CA LEU A 296 -4.66 1.37 -15.05
C LEU A 296 -4.71 2.29 -13.83
N THR A 297 -3.94 2.01 -12.80
CA THR A 297 -3.87 2.87 -11.61
C THR A 297 -3.40 4.28 -11.95
N GLY A 298 -2.36 4.44 -12.75
CA GLY A 298 -1.90 5.75 -13.21
C GLY A 298 -2.95 6.46 -14.08
N LEU A 299 -3.65 5.74 -14.94
CA LEU A 299 -4.74 6.30 -15.76
C LEU A 299 -5.92 6.79 -14.91
N PHE A 300 -6.20 6.13 -13.79
CA PHE A 300 -7.30 6.44 -12.87
C PHE A 300 -6.87 7.29 -11.65
N GLY A 301 -5.74 7.95 -11.73
CA GLY A 301 -5.30 8.91 -10.71
C GLY A 301 -4.80 8.29 -9.41
N GLY A 302 -4.24 7.09 -9.45
CA GLY A 302 -3.64 6.42 -8.30
C GLY A 302 -2.11 6.45 -8.34
N MET A 303 -1.50 6.37 -7.16
CA MET A 303 -0.04 6.43 -6.98
C MET A 303 0.69 5.11 -7.32
N GLY A 304 0.02 4.12 -7.88
CA GLY A 304 0.65 2.82 -8.12
C GLY A 304 0.88 2.01 -6.85
N GLY A 305 1.21 0.75 -7.04
CA GLY A 305 1.41 -0.17 -5.94
C GLY A 305 2.13 -1.46 -6.34
N CYS A 306 2.29 -2.34 -5.36
CA CYS A 306 2.85 -3.66 -5.54
C CYS A 306 2.31 -4.62 -4.48
N ALA A 307 2.77 -5.89 -4.48
CA ALA A 307 2.34 -6.83 -3.46
C ALA A 307 2.98 -6.52 -2.10
N MET A 308 2.18 -6.66 -1.06
CA MET A 308 2.52 -6.27 0.30
C MET A 308 2.76 -7.50 1.17
N ILE A 309 3.95 -7.62 1.74
CA ILE A 309 4.35 -8.75 2.59
C ILE A 309 3.45 -8.86 3.82
N GLY A 310 3.28 -7.76 4.56
CA GLY A 310 2.54 -7.74 5.83
C GLY A 310 1.08 -8.15 5.65
N GLN A 311 0.37 -7.52 4.72
CA GLN A 311 -1.05 -7.78 4.43
C GLN A 311 -1.26 -9.18 3.87
N SER A 312 -0.34 -9.68 3.04
CA SER A 312 -0.39 -11.05 2.54
C SER A 312 -0.23 -12.07 3.67
N ILE A 313 0.65 -11.83 4.64
CA ILE A 313 0.79 -12.68 5.83
C ILE A 313 -0.50 -12.64 6.68
N ILE A 314 -1.06 -11.45 6.91
CA ILE A 314 -2.33 -11.29 7.64
C ILE A 314 -3.43 -12.10 6.96
N ASN A 315 -3.55 -11.98 5.64
CA ASN A 315 -4.54 -12.71 4.85
C ASN A 315 -4.37 -14.23 5.01
N ILE A 316 -3.16 -14.74 4.82
CA ILE A 316 -2.87 -16.17 4.92
C ILE A 316 -3.11 -16.71 6.33
N LYS A 317 -2.71 -15.96 7.37
CA LYS A 317 -2.97 -16.33 8.78
C LYS A 317 -4.47 -16.28 9.11
N GLY A 318 -5.22 -15.35 8.53
CA GLY A 318 -6.67 -15.25 8.61
C GLY A 318 -7.42 -16.40 7.93
N GLY A 319 -6.73 -17.22 7.15
CA GLY A 319 -7.30 -18.37 6.41
C GLY A 319 -7.65 -18.06 4.97
N GLY A 320 -7.32 -16.87 4.45
CA GLY A 320 -7.46 -16.51 3.04
C GLY A 320 -6.53 -17.35 2.17
N ARG A 321 -7.07 -17.94 1.11
CA ARG A 321 -6.33 -18.81 0.18
C ARG A 321 -6.75 -18.58 -1.27
N GLY A 322 -7.90 -17.98 -1.46
CA GLY A 322 -8.51 -17.75 -2.76
C GLY A 322 -8.22 -16.37 -3.33
N ARG A 323 -8.89 -16.09 -4.44
CA ARG A 323 -8.88 -14.77 -5.09
C ARG A 323 -9.95 -13.82 -4.54
N LEU A 324 -10.81 -14.32 -3.67
CA LEU A 324 -11.87 -13.56 -3.02
C LEU A 324 -11.39 -12.83 -1.74
N SER A 325 -10.22 -13.18 -1.28
CA SER A 325 -9.60 -12.54 -0.10
C SER A 325 -8.74 -11.29 -0.51
#